data_46d438e7acf00e8458d7f696c9f4a681
#
_entry.id   46d438e7acf00e8458d7f696c9f4a681
#
_cell.length_a   1.000
_cell.length_b   1.000
_cell.length_c   1.000
_cell.angle_alpha   90.00
_cell.angle_beta   90.00
_cell.angle_gamma   90.00
#
_symmetry.space_group_name_H-M   'P 1'
#
loop_
_entity.id
_entity.type
_entity.pdbx_description
1 polymer ?
#
loop_
_entity_poly.entity_id
_entity_poly.type
_entity_poly.pdbx_seq_one_letter_code
_entity_poly.pdbx_strand_id
1 'polypeptide(L)'
;QHPAAHGVLRLVLELDGEIVERCDPHIGLLHRGTEKLMESRTYLQNLPYFDRLDYVAPMNQEHAWCLAIEKLTGTEVPRRASLIRVLYSEIGRVLNHLLNITTQAMDVGAMTPISWGFEEREKLMVFYERACGARLHAAYFRPGGVHQDLPDQLLEDIDTWAIAFPKLVDDIDTLLTENRIFKQRNCDIGIITEQEILDWGFSGVMVRGSGLPWDLRRSQPYECYNEFEFEIPVGKNGDCYDRYLCRMEEMRQSTSIIRQACAKLRVEKGDVMARGKMAPPTRGEMKTSM
;
A
#
# COMPACT_ATOMS: atom_id res chain seq x y z
N GLN A 1 26.55 -6.97 4.89
CA GLN A 1 25.23 -6.50 5.37
C GLN A 1 25.05 -5.03 5.02
N HIS A 2 23.92 -4.68 4.40
CA HIS A 2 23.57 -3.33 3.99
C HIS A 2 22.12 -3.04 4.39
N PRO A 3 21.75 -1.82 4.84
CA PRO A 3 20.38 -1.49 5.23
C PRO A 3 19.35 -1.77 4.13
N ALA A 4 19.69 -1.50 2.87
CA ALA A 4 18.81 -1.76 1.72
C ALA A 4 18.49 -3.25 1.49
N ALA A 5 19.30 -4.16 2.01
CA ALA A 5 19.07 -5.60 1.88
C ALA A 5 18.01 -6.14 2.85
N HIS A 6 17.66 -5.41 3.88
CA HIS A 6 16.71 -5.80 4.94
C HIS A 6 17.00 -7.19 5.56
N GLY A 7 18.25 -7.66 5.50
CA GLY A 7 18.68 -8.97 5.96
C GLY A 7 18.30 -10.17 5.07
N VAL A 8 17.63 -9.94 3.93
CA VAL A 8 17.01 -10.98 3.09
C VAL A 8 17.43 -10.94 1.62
N LEU A 9 18.51 -10.22 1.31
CA LEU A 9 19.10 -10.20 -0.04
C LEU A 9 20.57 -10.59 0.04
N ARG A 10 21.01 -11.50 -0.84
CA ARG A 10 22.40 -11.83 -1.08
C ARG A 10 22.74 -11.60 -2.55
N LEU A 11 23.76 -10.80 -2.79
CA LEU A 11 24.32 -10.59 -4.13
C LEU A 11 25.71 -11.19 -4.19
N VAL A 12 25.99 -11.99 -5.20
CA VAL A 12 27.34 -12.41 -5.56
C VAL A 12 27.78 -11.55 -6.74
N LEU A 13 28.82 -10.75 -6.53
CA LEU A 13 29.30 -9.79 -7.50
C LEU A 13 30.66 -10.21 -8.04
N GLU A 14 30.84 -10.15 -9.34
CA GLU A 14 32.15 -10.14 -10.00
C GLU A 14 32.51 -8.69 -10.29
N LEU A 15 33.66 -8.24 -9.79
CA LEU A 15 34.07 -6.84 -9.86
C LEU A 15 35.41 -6.70 -10.59
N ASP A 16 35.48 -5.71 -11.49
CA ASP A 16 36.77 -5.16 -11.95
C ASP A 16 36.97 -3.80 -11.25
N GLY A 17 37.78 -3.80 -10.20
CA GLY A 17 37.90 -2.67 -9.29
C GLY A 17 36.56 -2.41 -8.57
N GLU A 18 35.90 -1.29 -8.87
CA GLU A 18 34.58 -0.91 -8.34
C GLU A 18 33.44 -1.08 -9.38
N ILE A 19 33.78 -1.55 -10.58
CA ILE A 19 32.82 -1.79 -11.65
C ILE A 19 32.25 -3.21 -11.48
N VAL A 20 30.92 -3.31 -11.47
CA VAL A 20 30.21 -4.60 -11.43
C VAL A 20 30.18 -5.18 -12.86
N GLU A 21 30.93 -6.28 -13.10
CA GLU A 21 30.87 -7.02 -14.35
C GLU A 21 29.71 -8.02 -14.37
N ARG A 22 29.46 -8.65 -13.23
CA ARG A 22 28.35 -9.61 -13.09
C ARG A 22 27.72 -9.51 -11.71
N CYS A 23 26.39 -9.62 -11.69
CA CYS A 23 25.61 -9.70 -10.46
C CYS A 23 24.73 -10.97 -10.49
N ASP A 24 24.90 -11.84 -9.50
CA ASP A 24 24.07 -13.03 -9.30
C ASP A 24 23.24 -12.87 -8.01
N PRO A 25 21.93 -12.53 -8.13
CA PRO A 25 21.08 -12.35 -6.98
C PRO A 25 20.57 -13.69 -6.43
N HIS A 26 20.81 -13.93 -5.15
CA HIS A 26 20.26 -15.07 -4.42
C HIS A 26 18.97 -14.65 -3.72
N ILE A 27 17.83 -15.07 -4.29
CA ILE A 27 16.50 -14.83 -3.73
C ILE A 27 16.01 -16.05 -2.94
N GLY A 28 14.89 -15.87 -2.23
CA GLY A 28 14.25 -16.96 -1.48
C GLY A 28 14.58 -16.99 0.02
N LEU A 29 15.40 -16.06 0.52
CA LEU A 29 15.74 -15.99 1.97
C LEU A 29 14.53 -15.71 2.86
N LEU A 30 13.46 -15.14 2.30
CA LEU A 30 12.18 -14.89 2.96
C LEU A 30 11.06 -15.80 2.42
N HIS A 31 11.37 -16.84 1.66
CA HIS A 31 10.38 -17.77 1.19
C HIS A 31 9.88 -18.64 2.34
N ARG A 32 8.58 -18.59 2.62
CA ARG A 32 7.94 -19.28 3.77
C ARG A 32 6.98 -20.38 3.36
N GLY A 33 6.96 -20.75 2.08
CA GLY A 33 6.05 -21.74 1.54
C GLY A 33 4.57 -21.35 1.63
N THR A 34 4.27 -20.03 1.59
CA THR A 34 2.93 -19.48 1.82
C THR A 34 1.88 -20.09 0.90
N GLU A 35 2.15 -20.16 -0.39
CA GLU A 35 1.20 -20.72 -1.38
C GLU A 35 0.84 -22.18 -1.05
N LYS A 36 1.84 -23.00 -0.73
CA LYS A 36 1.63 -24.41 -0.37
C LYS A 36 0.87 -24.58 0.94
N LEU A 37 1.14 -23.72 1.93
CA LEU A 37 0.41 -23.74 3.20
C LEU A 37 -1.06 -23.35 3.02
N MET A 38 -1.36 -22.43 2.11
CA MET A 38 -2.72 -21.97 1.83
C MET A 38 -3.61 -23.04 1.21
N GLU A 39 -3.05 -23.99 0.45
CA GLU A 39 -3.81 -25.08 -0.17
C GLU A 39 -4.59 -25.93 0.85
N SER A 40 -4.09 -26.03 2.08
CA SER A 40 -4.69 -26.82 3.16
C SER A 40 -5.65 -26.04 4.08
N ARG A 41 -5.92 -24.76 3.77
CA ARG A 41 -6.69 -23.86 4.60
C ARG A 41 -7.97 -23.40 3.89
N THR A 42 -8.95 -22.95 4.69
CA THR A 42 -10.14 -22.29 4.14
C THR A 42 -9.78 -20.89 3.65
N TYR A 43 -10.61 -20.31 2.78
CA TYR A 43 -10.39 -18.95 2.27
C TYR A 43 -10.26 -17.89 3.39
N LEU A 44 -11.07 -18.01 4.44
CA LEU A 44 -10.98 -17.11 5.59
C LEU A 44 -9.68 -17.29 6.39
N GLN A 45 -9.23 -18.55 6.56
CA GLN A 45 -7.97 -18.85 7.25
C GLN A 45 -6.74 -18.42 6.46
N ASN A 46 -6.87 -18.19 5.15
CA ASN A 46 -5.80 -17.72 4.29
C ASN A 46 -5.57 -16.20 4.40
N LEU A 47 -6.54 -15.45 4.86
CA LEU A 47 -6.44 -13.99 4.95
C LEU A 47 -5.18 -13.51 5.70
N PRO A 48 -4.80 -14.05 6.87
CA PRO A 48 -3.59 -13.64 7.57
C PRO A 48 -2.28 -13.86 6.80
N TYR A 49 -2.24 -14.77 5.83
CA TYR A 49 -1.06 -14.92 4.97
C TYR A 49 -0.87 -13.73 4.05
N PHE A 50 -1.97 -13.12 3.58
CA PHE A 50 -1.92 -11.93 2.74
C PHE A 50 -1.37 -10.71 3.48
N ASP A 51 -1.71 -10.53 4.74
CA ASP A 51 -1.12 -9.47 5.59
C ASP A 51 0.41 -9.50 5.59
N ARG A 52 0.99 -10.66 5.41
CA ARG A 52 2.44 -10.90 5.51
C ARG A 52 3.16 -10.94 4.17
N LEU A 53 2.47 -10.67 3.07
CA LEU A 53 3.09 -10.55 1.74
C LEU A 53 3.77 -9.18 1.61
N ASP A 54 3.01 -8.12 1.43
CA ASP A 54 3.50 -6.76 1.60
C ASP A 54 3.14 -6.28 3.02
N TYR A 55 4.00 -6.60 3.98
CA TYR A 55 3.78 -6.25 5.38
C TYR A 55 3.89 -4.75 5.67
N VAL A 56 4.24 -3.94 4.69
CA VAL A 56 4.28 -2.47 4.81
C VAL A 56 2.89 -1.87 4.55
N ALA A 57 2.07 -2.50 3.71
CA ALA A 57 0.68 -2.12 3.43
C ALA A 57 -0.25 -3.35 3.53
N PRO A 58 -0.39 -3.98 4.71
CA PRO A 58 -1.05 -5.27 4.84
C PRO A 58 -2.50 -5.26 4.41
N MET A 59 -3.28 -4.22 4.74
CA MET A 59 -4.69 -4.16 4.35
C MET A 59 -4.90 -4.10 2.83
N ASN A 60 -3.94 -3.61 2.05
CA ASN A 60 -4.01 -3.64 0.59
C ASN A 60 -3.94 -5.07 0.05
N GLN A 61 -3.18 -5.93 0.71
CA GLN A 61 -3.07 -7.35 0.35
C GLN A 61 -4.32 -8.13 0.76
N GLU A 62 -4.88 -7.84 1.95
CA GLU A 62 -6.19 -8.37 2.36
C GLU A 62 -7.27 -7.99 1.34
N HIS A 63 -7.24 -6.74 0.85
CA HIS A 63 -8.17 -6.22 -0.14
C HIS A 63 -8.14 -7.04 -1.43
N ALA A 64 -6.96 -7.29 -1.98
CA ALA A 64 -6.80 -8.08 -3.19
C ALA A 64 -7.38 -9.49 -3.04
N TRP A 65 -7.15 -10.13 -1.88
CA TRP A 65 -7.72 -11.44 -1.58
C TRP A 65 -9.25 -11.43 -1.47
N CYS A 66 -9.79 -10.45 -0.75
CA CYS A 66 -11.24 -10.30 -0.61
C CYS A 66 -11.92 -10.08 -1.96
N LEU A 67 -11.39 -9.19 -2.81
CA LEU A 67 -11.91 -8.94 -4.16
C LEU A 67 -11.90 -10.21 -5.04
N ALA A 68 -10.84 -11.03 -4.95
CA ALA A 68 -10.76 -12.27 -5.70
C ALA A 68 -11.85 -13.26 -5.28
N ILE A 69 -12.08 -13.44 -3.98
CA ILE A 69 -13.12 -14.34 -3.45
C ILE A 69 -14.50 -13.81 -3.80
N GLU A 70 -14.75 -12.52 -3.61
CA GLU A 70 -16.03 -11.88 -3.89
C GLU A 70 -16.41 -12.00 -5.37
N LYS A 71 -15.43 -11.85 -6.26
CA LYS A 71 -15.62 -12.06 -7.69
C LYS A 71 -15.96 -13.51 -8.02
N LEU A 72 -15.32 -14.49 -7.39
CA LEU A 72 -15.59 -15.92 -7.57
C LEU A 72 -16.97 -16.33 -7.06
N THR A 73 -17.43 -15.70 -5.99
CA THR A 73 -18.68 -16.06 -5.31
C THR A 73 -19.87 -15.20 -5.71
N GLY A 74 -19.63 -14.12 -6.46
CA GLY A 74 -20.67 -13.15 -6.82
C GLY A 74 -21.20 -12.38 -5.60
N THR A 75 -20.38 -12.19 -4.56
CA THR A 75 -20.78 -11.49 -3.33
C THR A 75 -20.74 -9.98 -3.54
N GLU A 76 -21.84 -9.30 -3.29
CA GLU A 76 -21.91 -7.83 -3.30
C GLU A 76 -21.52 -7.27 -1.93
N VAL A 77 -20.57 -6.33 -1.92
CA VAL A 77 -20.09 -5.67 -0.71
C VAL A 77 -20.98 -4.46 -0.40
N PRO A 78 -21.40 -4.26 0.85
CA PRO A 78 -22.15 -3.06 1.24
C PRO A 78 -21.34 -1.79 0.99
N ARG A 79 -22.02 -0.72 0.53
CA ARG A 79 -21.36 0.54 0.16
C ARG A 79 -20.52 1.13 1.27
N ARG A 80 -20.99 1.11 2.54
CA ARG A 80 -20.22 1.59 3.68
C ARG A 80 -18.90 0.81 3.84
N ALA A 81 -18.93 -0.51 3.68
CA ALA A 81 -17.72 -1.35 3.73
C ALA A 81 -16.76 -1.01 2.59
N SER A 82 -17.26 -0.78 1.39
CA SER A 82 -16.48 -0.36 0.22
C SER A 82 -15.73 0.96 0.48
N LEU A 83 -16.40 1.95 1.07
CA LEU A 83 -15.79 3.23 1.45
C LEU A 83 -14.71 3.05 2.53
N ILE A 84 -14.93 2.19 3.52
CA ILE A 84 -13.95 1.86 4.56
C ILE A 84 -12.72 1.20 3.94
N ARG A 85 -12.91 0.28 3.01
CA ARG A 85 -11.81 -0.39 2.31
C ARG A 85 -10.99 0.59 1.49
N VAL A 86 -11.62 1.52 0.77
CA VAL A 86 -10.90 2.58 0.05
C VAL A 86 -10.09 3.44 1.02
N LEU A 87 -10.69 3.88 2.14
CA LEU A 87 -10.00 4.67 3.16
C LEU A 87 -8.72 3.98 3.64
N TYR A 88 -8.82 2.72 4.07
CA TYR A 88 -7.67 1.99 4.61
C TYR A 88 -6.68 1.52 3.53
N SER A 89 -7.11 1.33 2.30
CA SER A 89 -6.19 1.07 1.18
C SER A 89 -5.33 2.29 0.86
N GLU A 90 -5.87 3.49 0.96
CA GLU A 90 -5.08 4.71 0.75
C GLU A 90 -4.18 5.02 1.96
N ILE A 91 -4.60 4.74 3.19
CA ILE A 91 -3.72 4.77 4.37
C ILE A 91 -2.56 3.78 4.19
N GLY A 92 -2.83 2.56 3.72
CA GLY A 92 -1.82 1.57 3.40
C GLY A 92 -0.85 2.04 2.32
N ARG A 93 -1.33 2.73 1.29
CA ARG A 93 -0.47 3.34 0.26
C ARG A 93 0.47 4.39 0.86
N VAL A 94 -0.03 5.26 1.72
CA VAL A 94 0.80 6.26 2.41
C VAL A 94 1.84 5.59 3.31
N LEU A 95 1.45 4.56 4.07
CA LEU A 95 2.37 3.76 4.89
C LEU A 95 3.53 3.18 4.06
N ASN A 96 3.21 2.62 2.89
CA ASN A 96 4.21 2.05 1.99
C ASN A 96 5.11 3.13 1.38
N HIS A 97 4.55 4.21 0.88
CA HIS A 97 5.32 5.28 0.24
C HIS A 97 6.24 5.99 1.23
N LEU A 98 5.79 6.23 2.46
CA LEU A 98 6.64 6.80 3.52
C LEU A 98 7.85 5.91 3.79
N LEU A 99 7.66 4.60 3.94
CA LEU A 99 8.79 3.69 4.14
C LEU A 99 9.71 3.71 2.92
N ASN A 100 9.16 3.58 1.72
CA ASN A 100 9.96 3.52 0.49
C ASN A 100 10.82 4.77 0.30
N ILE A 101 10.21 5.98 0.37
CA ILE A 101 10.90 7.25 0.15
C ILE A 101 11.97 7.48 1.21
N THR A 102 11.65 7.23 2.47
CA THR A 102 12.57 7.52 3.58
C THR A 102 13.73 6.54 3.63
N THR A 103 13.53 5.27 3.26
CA THR A 103 14.62 4.29 3.12
C THR A 103 15.46 4.56 1.87
N GLN A 104 14.87 4.96 0.75
CA GLN A 104 15.62 5.41 -0.43
C GLN A 104 16.52 6.59 -0.09
N ALA A 105 16.01 7.58 0.64
CA ALA A 105 16.80 8.71 1.12
C ALA A 105 17.95 8.26 2.01
N MET A 106 17.70 7.33 2.93
CA MET A 106 18.72 6.74 3.80
C MET A 106 19.81 6.01 2.99
N ASP A 107 19.43 5.25 1.99
CA ASP A 107 20.36 4.48 1.15
C ASP A 107 21.29 5.37 0.34
N VAL A 108 20.87 6.57 -0.04
CA VAL A 108 21.71 7.57 -0.68
C VAL A 108 22.39 8.53 0.31
N GLY A 109 22.20 8.33 1.62
CA GLY A 109 22.95 9.00 2.70
C GLY A 109 22.17 10.03 3.52
N ALA A 110 20.87 10.30 3.21
CA ALA A 110 20.04 11.23 3.97
C ALA A 110 19.32 10.49 5.12
N MET A 111 19.87 10.58 6.32
CA MET A 111 19.36 9.82 7.49
C MET A 111 18.13 10.42 8.16
N THR A 112 17.92 11.74 8.07
CA THR A 112 16.83 12.43 8.79
C THR A 112 15.42 12.04 8.33
N PRO A 113 15.12 11.89 7.02
CA PRO A 113 13.77 11.59 6.55
C PRO A 113 13.16 10.31 7.12
N ILE A 114 14.00 9.29 7.43
CA ILE A 114 13.48 8.04 7.99
C ILE A 114 12.83 8.26 9.36
N SER A 115 13.40 9.10 10.21
CA SER A 115 12.82 9.41 11.53
C SER A 115 11.49 10.12 11.39
N TRP A 116 11.37 11.09 10.48
CA TRP A 116 10.13 11.82 10.21
C TRP A 116 9.04 10.90 9.64
N GLY A 117 9.41 10.10 8.64
CA GLY A 117 8.46 9.17 8.02
C GLY A 117 7.96 8.10 9.00
N PHE A 118 8.82 7.58 9.86
CA PHE A 118 8.43 6.58 10.85
C PHE A 118 7.57 7.16 11.98
N GLU A 119 7.75 8.42 12.35
CA GLU A 119 6.84 9.12 13.27
C GLU A 119 5.42 9.18 12.70
N GLU A 120 5.27 9.53 11.42
CA GLU A 120 3.95 9.55 10.77
C GLU A 120 3.37 8.15 10.57
N ARG A 121 4.22 7.18 10.22
CA ARG A 121 3.79 5.77 10.15
C ARG A 121 3.23 5.28 11.48
N GLU A 122 3.82 5.68 12.60
CA GLU A 122 3.33 5.33 13.93
C GLU A 122 1.89 5.83 14.15
N LYS A 123 1.59 7.08 13.76
CA LYS A 123 0.23 7.63 13.84
C LYS A 123 -0.77 6.83 13.00
N LEU A 124 -0.38 6.43 11.79
CA LEU A 124 -1.22 5.61 10.91
C LEU A 124 -1.45 4.18 11.45
N MET A 125 -0.44 3.60 12.11
CA MET A 125 -0.57 2.29 12.76
C MET A 125 -1.51 2.33 13.96
N VAL A 126 -1.61 3.47 14.65
CA VAL A 126 -2.64 3.69 15.69
C VAL A 126 -4.04 3.69 15.08
N PHE A 127 -4.23 4.23 13.87
CA PHE A 127 -5.53 4.15 13.19
C PHE A 127 -5.90 2.71 12.81
N TYR A 128 -4.91 1.87 12.45
CA TYR A 128 -5.12 0.42 12.26
C TYR A 128 -5.57 -0.24 13.58
N GLU A 129 -4.84 0.02 14.66
CA GLU A 129 -5.15 -0.55 15.98
C GLU A 129 -6.55 -0.18 16.46
N ARG A 130 -6.97 1.07 16.27
CA ARG A 130 -8.31 1.54 16.65
C ARG A 130 -9.42 0.92 15.81
N ALA A 131 -9.14 0.50 14.57
CA ALA A 131 -10.10 -0.15 13.70
C ALA A 131 -10.21 -1.66 13.96
N CYS A 132 -9.11 -2.33 14.26
CA CYS A 132 -9.10 -3.80 14.29
C CYS A 132 -8.42 -4.41 15.53
N GLY A 133 -7.78 -3.61 16.37
CA GLY A 133 -7.03 -4.08 17.55
C GLY A 133 -5.59 -4.49 17.26
N ALA A 134 -5.13 -4.42 16.00
CA ALA A 134 -3.77 -4.74 15.60
C ALA A 134 -3.11 -3.56 14.87
N ARG A 135 -1.85 -3.29 15.20
CA ARG A 135 -1.10 -2.17 14.63
C ARG A 135 -0.63 -2.41 13.20
N LEU A 136 -0.47 -3.65 12.79
CA LEU A 136 0.12 -4.02 11.49
C LEU A 136 -0.71 -5.10 10.80
N HIS A 137 -0.58 -6.36 11.20
CA HIS A 137 -1.30 -7.49 10.59
C HIS A 137 -2.73 -7.55 11.12
N ALA A 138 -3.63 -6.88 10.43
CA ALA A 138 -4.94 -6.51 10.93
C ALA A 138 -6.01 -7.61 10.75
N ALA A 139 -5.96 -8.36 9.65
CA ALA A 139 -7.04 -9.25 9.21
C ALA A 139 -8.43 -8.58 9.32
N TYR A 140 -8.48 -7.31 8.92
CA TYR A 140 -9.65 -6.44 9.09
C TYR A 140 -10.62 -6.54 7.93
N PHE A 141 -10.12 -6.59 6.70
CA PHE A 141 -10.96 -6.86 5.53
C PHE A 141 -11.34 -8.32 5.55
N ARG A 142 -12.58 -8.59 5.20
CA ARG A 142 -13.13 -9.94 5.15
C ARG A 142 -13.91 -10.10 3.86
N PRO A 143 -13.95 -11.30 3.25
CA PRO A 143 -14.86 -11.52 2.13
C PRO A 143 -16.28 -11.11 2.48
N GLY A 144 -16.84 -10.18 1.70
CA GLY A 144 -18.15 -9.58 1.93
C GLY A 144 -18.15 -8.25 2.71
N GLY A 145 -16.99 -7.72 3.13
CA GLY A 145 -16.95 -6.42 3.81
C GLY A 145 -15.75 -6.23 4.73
N VAL A 146 -15.98 -5.69 5.92
CA VAL A 146 -14.98 -5.47 6.97
C VAL A 146 -15.46 -6.05 8.29
N HIS A 147 -14.52 -6.41 9.16
CA HIS A 147 -14.82 -7.10 10.42
C HIS A 147 -15.73 -6.31 11.36
N GLN A 148 -15.55 -5.00 11.44
CA GLN A 148 -16.34 -4.11 12.28
C GLN A 148 -16.37 -2.70 11.72
N ASP A 149 -17.36 -1.93 12.10
CA ASP A 149 -17.52 -0.52 11.70
C ASP A 149 -16.52 0.39 12.42
N LEU A 150 -16.30 1.58 11.87
CA LEU A 150 -15.40 2.58 12.42
C LEU A 150 -16.14 3.50 13.39
N PRO A 151 -15.54 3.80 14.57
CA PRO A 151 -16.04 4.85 15.45
C PRO A 151 -15.99 6.23 14.77
N ASP A 152 -17.00 7.05 14.98
CA ASP A 152 -17.07 8.41 14.39
C ASP A 152 -15.84 9.26 14.80
N GLN A 153 -15.38 9.14 16.05
CA GLN A 153 -14.17 9.84 16.51
C GLN A 153 -12.90 9.43 15.74
N LEU A 154 -12.81 8.17 15.32
CA LEU A 154 -11.67 7.70 14.51
C LEU A 154 -11.65 8.37 13.14
N LEU A 155 -12.82 8.57 12.52
CA LEU A 155 -12.93 9.28 11.24
C LEU A 155 -12.54 10.75 11.36
N GLU A 156 -12.85 11.40 12.49
CA GLU A 156 -12.44 12.78 12.75
C GLU A 156 -10.92 12.89 12.92
N ASP A 157 -10.32 11.97 13.65
CA ASP A 157 -8.88 11.95 13.89
C ASP A 157 -8.08 11.66 12.58
N ILE A 158 -8.58 10.74 11.74
CA ILE A 158 -8.00 10.47 10.41
C ILE A 158 -8.09 11.70 9.51
N ASP A 159 -9.23 12.39 9.48
CA ASP A 159 -9.40 13.60 8.67
C ASP A 159 -8.48 14.74 9.17
N THR A 160 -8.37 14.91 10.48
CA THR A 160 -7.46 15.88 11.10
C THR A 160 -6.01 15.60 10.74
N TRP A 161 -5.59 14.32 10.80
CA TRP A 161 -4.28 13.90 10.37
C TRP A 161 -4.07 14.18 8.87
N ALA A 162 -5.04 13.86 8.03
CA ALA A 162 -4.95 14.06 6.59
C ALA A 162 -4.86 15.55 6.19
N ILE A 163 -5.37 16.46 7.00
CA ILE A 163 -5.20 17.91 6.81
C ILE A 163 -3.75 18.33 7.12
N ALA A 164 -3.13 17.74 8.13
CA ALA A 164 -1.79 18.12 8.58
C ALA A 164 -0.66 17.46 7.77
N PHE A 165 -0.87 16.25 7.29
CA PHE A 165 0.14 15.41 6.64
C PHE A 165 0.83 16.02 5.40
N PRO A 166 0.15 16.78 4.51
CA PRO A 166 0.81 17.40 3.35
C PRO A 166 2.01 18.28 3.73
N LYS A 167 2.02 18.88 4.92
CA LYS A 167 3.16 19.64 5.40
C LYS A 167 4.42 18.81 5.54
N LEU A 168 4.32 17.57 6.05
CA LEU A 168 5.46 16.66 6.11
C LEU A 168 5.97 16.31 4.71
N VAL A 169 5.05 16.07 3.77
CA VAL A 169 5.43 15.78 2.37
C VAL A 169 6.20 16.98 1.79
N ASP A 170 5.77 18.20 2.06
CA ASP A 170 6.46 19.41 1.61
C ASP A 170 7.82 19.60 2.31
N ASP A 171 7.94 19.24 3.59
CA ASP A 171 9.22 19.28 4.32
C ASP A 171 10.23 18.26 3.73
N ILE A 172 9.79 17.06 3.39
CA ILE A 172 10.61 16.03 2.69
C ILE A 172 10.97 16.51 1.28
N ASP A 173 10.02 17.09 0.56
CA ASP A 173 10.21 17.64 -0.79
C ASP A 173 11.29 18.71 -0.79
N THR A 174 11.21 19.67 0.13
CA THR A 174 12.19 20.74 0.31
C THR A 174 13.60 20.20 0.61
N LEU A 175 13.68 19.11 1.40
CA LEU A 175 14.97 18.53 1.79
C LEU A 175 15.63 17.73 0.65
N LEU A 176 14.84 16.98 -0.13
CA LEU A 176 15.35 15.96 -1.04
C LEU A 176 15.25 16.37 -2.53
N THR A 177 14.13 16.91 -2.99
CA THR A 177 13.83 17.03 -4.41
C THR A 177 14.86 17.88 -5.16
N GLU A 178 15.23 19.04 -4.63
CA GLU A 178 16.24 19.90 -5.27
C GLU A 178 17.67 19.67 -4.73
N ASN A 179 17.85 18.66 -3.87
CA ASN A 179 19.17 18.37 -3.32
C ASN A 179 20.09 17.80 -4.40
N ARG A 180 21.26 18.47 -4.60
CA ARG A 180 22.24 18.07 -5.61
C ARG A 180 22.69 16.62 -5.46
N ILE A 181 22.98 16.18 -4.24
CA ILE A 181 23.48 14.82 -3.98
C ILE A 181 22.37 13.81 -4.29
N PHE A 182 21.13 14.08 -3.86
CA PHE A 182 20.00 13.22 -4.12
C PHE A 182 19.72 13.08 -5.63
N LYS A 183 19.76 14.19 -6.37
CA LYS A 183 19.61 14.16 -7.84
C LYS A 183 20.72 13.36 -8.51
N GLN A 184 21.98 13.58 -8.16
CA GLN A 184 23.11 12.86 -8.74
C GLN A 184 23.06 11.34 -8.48
N ARG A 185 22.41 10.91 -7.42
CA ARG A 185 22.29 9.49 -7.06
C ARG A 185 21.02 8.83 -7.62
N ASN A 186 20.09 9.57 -8.18
CA ASN A 186 18.79 9.05 -8.65
C ASN A 186 18.48 9.38 -10.11
N CYS A 187 18.91 10.53 -10.63
CA CYS A 187 18.69 10.88 -12.04
C CYS A 187 19.55 9.99 -12.94
N ASP A 188 18.94 9.50 -14.01
CA ASP A 188 19.55 8.61 -15.01
C ASP A 188 20.05 7.28 -14.41
N ILE A 189 19.57 6.90 -13.23
CA ILE A 189 19.90 5.64 -12.57
C ILE A 189 18.70 4.69 -12.61
N GLY A 190 18.95 3.44 -13.03
CA GLY A 190 17.92 2.40 -13.10
C GLY A 190 16.81 2.75 -14.08
N ILE A 191 17.17 3.27 -15.24
CA ILE A 191 16.23 3.59 -16.32
C ILE A 191 15.60 2.30 -16.83
N ILE A 192 14.27 2.32 -16.93
CA ILE A 192 13.48 1.25 -17.54
C ILE A 192 12.57 1.90 -18.57
N THR A 193 12.69 1.45 -19.80
CA THR A 193 11.91 1.95 -20.93
C THR A 193 10.47 1.44 -20.91
N GLU A 194 9.57 2.12 -21.61
CA GLU A 194 8.18 1.69 -21.78
C GLU A 194 8.07 0.27 -22.35
N GLN A 195 8.93 -0.09 -23.31
CA GLN A 195 8.93 -1.43 -23.90
C GLN A 195 9.35 -2.49 -22.88
N GLU A 196 10.41 -2.25 -22.10
CA GLU A 196 10.84 -3.18 -21.05
C GLU A 196 9.77 -3.35 -19.97
N ILE A 197 9.05 -2.27 -19.62
CA ILE A 197 7.92 -2.32 -18.68
C ILE A 197 6.86 -3.31 -19.15
N LEU A 198 6.50 -3.27 -20.43
CA LEU A 198 5.50 -4.17 -21.02
C LEU A 198 6.03 -5.60 -21.13
N ASP A 199 7.26 -5.79 -21.57
CA ASP A 199 7.88 -7.09 -21.75
C ASP A 199 8.07 -7.86 -20.43
N TRP A 200 8.41 -7.15 -19.37
CA TRP A 200 8.62 -7.73 -18.03
C TRP A 200 7.37 -7.74 -17.13
N GLY A 201 6.26 -7.16 -17.58
CA GLY A 201 5.01 -7.13 -16.84
C GLY A 201 5.08 -6.33 -15.54
N PHE A 202 5.76 -5.20 -15.54
CA PHE A 202 5.80 -4.30 -14.40
C PHE A 202 4.44 -3.68 -14.10
N SER A 203 4.24 -3.21 -12.88
CA SER A 203 3.03 -2.53 -12.43
C SER A 203 3.35 -1.37 -11.47
N GLY A 204 2.33 -0.61 -11.12
CA GLY A 204 2.42 0.45 -10.11
C GLY A 204 3.32 1.61 -10.52
N VAL A 205 4.09 2.12 -9.57
CA VAL A 205 4.96 3.28 -9.76
C VAL A 205 6.05 3.04 -10.81
N MET A 206 6.50 1.78 -11.01
CA MET A 206 7.45 1.46 -12.07
C MET A 206 6.89 1.83 -13.44
N VAL A 207 5.63 1.49 -13.71
CA VAL A 207 4.94 1.80 -14.96
C VAL A 207 4.73 3.31 -15.11
N ARG A 208 4.25 3.96 -14.08
CA ARG A 208 3.96 5.41 -14.11
C ARG A 208 5.23 6.25 -14.20
N GLY A 209 6.31 5.83 -13.56
CA GLY A 209 7.61 6.49 -13.65
C GLY A 209 8.19 6.49 -15.08
N SER A 210 7.87 5.48 -15.89
CA SER A 210 8.34 5.34 -17.27
C SER A 210 7.42 5.98 -18.33
N GLY A 211 6.40 6.74 -17.91
CA GLY A 211 5.58 7.53 -18.84
C GLY A 211 4.19 6.97 -19.14
N LEU A 212 3.84 5.79 -18.63
CA LEU A 212 2.52 5.18 -18.86
C LEU A 212 1.53 5.54 -17.73
N PRO A 213 0.41 6.22 -18.03
CA PRO A 213 -0.59 6.62 -17.03
C PRO A 213 -1.51 5.46 -16.63
N TRP A 214 -0.94 4.31 -16.30
CA TRP A 214 -1.71 3.13 -15.94
C TRP A 214 -1.92 3.00 -14.44
N ASP A 215 -3.18 3.05 -14.03
CA ASP A 215 -3.63 2.86 -12.65
C ASP A 215 -4.98 2.14 -12.65
N LEU A 216 -5.04 0.99 -11.99
CA LEU A 216 -6.27 0.17 -11.94
C LEU A 216 -7.44 0.89 -11.29
N ARG A 217 -7.20 1.84 -10.40
CA ARG A 217 -8.25 2.66 -9.79
C ARG A 217 -9.03 3.51 -10.82
N ARG A 218 -8.40 3.77 -12.00
CA ARG A 218 -9.00 4.50 -13.13
C ARG A 218 -9.32 3.60 -14.31
N SER A 219 -8.39 2.71 -14.70
CA SER A 219 -8.56 1.87 -15.91
C SER A 219 -9.56 0.72 -15.71
N GLN A 220 -9.63 0.17 -14.50
CA GLN A 220 -10.56 -0.89 -14.10
C GLN A 220 -11.05 -0.62 -12.67
N PRO A 221 -11.86 0.41 -12.44
CA PRO A 221 -12.27 0.81 -11.10
C PRO A 221 -12.88 -0.36 -10.33
N TYR A 222 -12.40 -0.54 -9.12
CA TYR A 222 -12.93 -1.49 -8.15
C TYR A 222 -13.45 -0.74 -6.94
N GLU A 223 -14.30 -1.37 -6.14
CA GLU A 223 -15.02 -0.72 -5.05
C GLU A 223 -15.72 0.56 -5.57
N CYS A 224 -15.55 1.66 -4.87
CA CYS A 224 -16.11 2.96 -5.23
C CYS A 224 -15.07 3.99 -5.70
N TYR A 225 -13.89 3.55 -6.22
CA TYR A 225 -12.85 4.48 -6.68
C TYR A 225 -13.29 5.44 -7.80
N ASN A 226 -14.27 5.04 -8.61
CA ASN A 226 -14.87 5.90 -9.65
C ASN A 226 -15.59 7.14 -9.09
N GLU A 227 -15.85 7.18 -7.79
CA GLU A 227 -16.50 8.30 -7.12
C GLU A 227 -15.53 9.31 -6.50
N PHE A 228 -14.22 9.05 -6.58
CA PHE A 228 -13.18 9.88 -6.00
C PHE A 228 -12.46 10.70 -7.06
N GLU A 229 -12.14 11.93 -6.71
CA GLU A 229 -11.33 12.82 -7.53
C GLU A 229 -9.87 12.69 -7.12
N PHE A 230 -9.01 12.30 -8.04
CA PHE A 230 -7.56 12.24 -7.89
C PHE A 230 -6.88 12.21 -9.25
N GLU A 231 -5.62 12.60 -9.29
CA GLU A 231 -4.78 12.55 -10.48
C GLU A 231 -3.81 11.38 -10.41
N ILE A 232 -3.35 10.93 -11.58
CA ILE A 232 -2.34 9.87 -11.69
C ILE A 232 -1.03 10.56 -12.05
N PRO A 233 -0.04 10.62 -11.15
CA PRO A 233 1.26 11.18 -11.48
C PRO A 233 2.01 10.27 -12.44
N VAL A 234 2.65 10.88 -13.43
CA VAL A 234 3.36 10.18 -14.50
C VAL A 234 4.74 10.82 -14.68
N GLY A 235 5.78 9.99 -14.64
CA GLY A 235 7.16 10.38 -14.93
C GLY A 235 7.44 10.45 -16.43
N LYS A 236 8.69 10.69 -16.78
CA LYS A 236 9.13 10.82 -18.18
C LYS A 236 10.38 9.98 -18.50
N ASN A 237 11.31 9.89 -17.55
CA ASN A 237 12.64 9.32 -17.79
C ASN A 237 12.74 7.84 -17.40
N GLY A 238 11.78 7.33 -16.62
CA GLY A 238 11.79 5.95 -16.15
C GLY A 238 12.92 5.62 -15.16
N ASP A 239 13.49 6.60 -14.50
CA ASP A 239 14.60 6.47 -13.58
C ASP A 239 14.16 6.46 -12.09
N CYS A 240 15.10 6.30 -11.19
CA CYS A 240 14.84 6.31 -9.75
C CYS A 240 14.26 7.64 -9.27
N TYR A 241 14.64 8.76 -9.90
CA TYR A 241 14.17 10.08 -9.52
C TYR A 241 12.69 10.27 -9.89
N ASP A 242 12.29 9.89 -11.10
CA ASP A 242 10.89 9.98 -11.52
C ASP A 242 9.99 9.08 -10.68
N ARG A 243 10.44 7.88 -10.31
CA ARG A 243 9.71 7.01 -9.38
C ARG A 243 9.54 7.64 -8.00
N TYR A 244 10.56 8.34 -7.51
CA TYR A 244 10.48 9.13 -6.28
C TYR A 244 9.42 10.24 -6.40
N LEU A 245 9.46 11.04 -7.47
CA LEU A 245 8.49 12.12 -7.70
C LEU A 245 7.05 11.59 -7.80
N CYS A 246 6.84 10.47 -8.50
CA CYS A 246 5.54 9.81 -8.55
C CYS A 246 5.02 9.44 -7.15
N ARG A 247 5.87 8.87 -6.29
CA ARG A 247 5.47 8.51 -4.92
C ARG A 247 5.16 9.73 -4.05
N MET A 248 5.92 10.82 -4.20
CA MET A 248 5.66 12.07 -3.49
C MET A 248 4.26 12.61 -3.85
N GLU A 249 3.93 12.64 -5.13
CA GLU A 249 2.63 13.11 -5.57
C GLU A 249 1.51 12.12 -5.23
N GLU A 250 1.75 10.81 -5.33
CA GLU A 250 0.77 9.79 -4.91
C GLU A 250 0.40 9.91 -3.42
N MET A 251 1.31 10.33 -2.54
CA MET A 251 0.97 10.59 -1.14
C MET A 251 0.00 11.77 -1.00
N ARG A 252 0.19 12.85 -1.79
CA ARG A 252 -0.74 13.99 -1.81
C ARG A 252 -2.11 13.57 -2.33
N GLN A 253 -2.16 12.80 -3.41
CA GLN A 253 -3.41 12.30 -3.98
C GLN A 253 -4.13 11.33 -3.04
N SER A 254 -3.40 10.41 -2.39
CA SER A 254 -3.97 9.50 -1.39
C SER A 254 -4.56 10.26 -0.20
N THR A 255 -3.90 11.32 0.24
CA THR A 255 -4.43 12.20 1.31
C THR A 255 -5.73 12.87 0.90
N SER A 256 -5.84 13.31 -0.36
CA SER A 256 -7.10 13.85 -0.91
C SER A 256 -8.20 12.80 -0.91
N ILE A 257 -7.92 11.57 -1.34
CA ILE A 257 -8.88 10.47 -1.34
C ILE A 257 -9.31 10.13 0.10
N ILE A 258 -8.39 10.07 1.05
CA ILE A 258 -8.69 9.82 2.47
C ILE A 258 -9.69 10.85 3.00
N ARG A 259 -9.50 12.13 2.73
CA ARG A 259 -10.42 13.20 3.14
C ARG A 259 -11.80 13.06 2.51
N GLN A 260 -11.85 12.76 1.21
CA GLN A 260 -13.11 12.51 0.51
C GLN A 260 -13.84 11.28 1.09
N ALA A 261 -13.09 10.20 1.42
CA ALA A 261 -13.64 9.01 2.04
C ALA A 261 -14.21 9.29 3.43
N CYS A 262 -13.49 10.04 4.27
CA CYS A 262 -14.00 10.48 5.58
C CYS A 262 -15.28 11.29 5.46
N ALA A 263 -15.35 12.24 4.51
CA ALA A 263 -16.55 13.04 4.27
C ALA A 263 -17.76 12.16 3.86
N LYS A 264 -17.55 11.19 2.97
CA LYS A 264 -18.59 10.26 2.54
C LYS A 264 -19.03 9.34 3.69
N LEU A 265 -18.11 8.81 4.49
CA LEU A 265 -18.40 7.89 5.59
C LEU A 265 -19.18 8.55 6.76
N ARG A 266 -19.06 9.87 6.93
CA ARG A 266 -19.88 10.62 7.91
C ARG A 266 -21.38 10.60 7.55
N VAL A 267 -21.69 10.58 6.27
CA VAL A 267 -23.07 10.59 5.74
C VAL A 267 -23.59 9.18 5.50
N GLU A 268 -22.76 8.30 4.92
CA GLU A 268 -23.13 6.94 4.58
C GLU A 268 -23.22 6.07 5.84
N LYS A 269 -24.42 5.61 6.17
CA LYS A 269 -24.67 4.67 7.25
C LYS A 269 -25.21 3.36 6.67
N GLY A 270 -24.92 2.25 7.31
CA GLY A 270 -25.39 0.94 6.83
C GLY A 270 -24.55 -0.22 7.33
N ASP A 271 -24.84 -1.40 6.79
CA ASP A 271 -24.12 -2.62 7.12
C ASP A 271 -22.65 -2.53 6.59
N VAL A 272 -21.75 -3.14 7.31
CA VAL A 272 -20.31 -3.23 6.92
C VAL A 272 -19.91 -4.65 6.50
N MET A 273 -20.89 -5.57 6.48
CA MET A 273 -20.70 -6.95 6.06
C MET A 273 -21.90 -7.41 5.24
N ALA A 274 -21.65 -8.07 4.12
CA ALA A 274 -22.67 -8.66 3.29
C ALA A 274 -23.45 -9.74 4.05
N ARG A 275 -24.75 -9.83 3.78
CA ARG A 275 -25.61 -10.87 4.33
C ARG A 275 -25.70 -12.02 3.32
N GLY A 276 -25.40 -13.25 3.74
CA GLY A 276 -25.49 -14.42 2.86
C GLY A 276 -24.60 -15.58 3.29
N LYS A 277 -24.57 -16.63 2.49
CA LYS A 277 -23.83 -17.86 2.79
C LYS A 277 -22.30 -17.70 2.84
N MET A 278 -21.77 -16.60 2.32
CA MET A 278 -20.33 -16.32 2.28
C MET A 278 -19.83 -15.52 3.48
N ALA A 279 -20.70 -14.73 4.11
CA ALA A 279 -20.36 -14.05 5.36
C ALA A 279 -20.58 -15.04 6.52
N PRO A 280 -19.61 -15.18 7.43
CA PRO A 280 -19.85 -15.98 8.65
C PRO A 280 -21.02 -15.37 9.42
N PRO A 281 -21.92 -16.19 9.98
CA PRO A 281 -23.00 -15.70 10.81
C PRO A 281 -22.45 -14.91 11.99
N THR A 282 -23.25 -14.01 12.52
CA THR A 282 -22.88 -13.29 13.74
C THR A 282 -22.60 -14.26 14.89
N ARG A 283 -21.79 -13.84 15.85
CA ARG A 283 -21.47 -14.70 17.02
C ARG A 283 -22.72 -15.16 17.78
N GLY A 284 -23.77 -14.35 17.80
CA GLY A 284 -25.06 -14.70 18.37
C GLY A 284 -25.73 -15.82 17.58
N GLU A 285 -25.80 -15.68 16.26
CA GLU A 285 -26.40 -16.69 15.37
C GLU A 285 -25.62 -18.02 15.43
N MET A 286 -24.27 -17.97 15.45
CA MET A 286 -23.45 -19.19 15.60
C MET A 286 -23.71 -19.96 16.91
N LYS A 287 -24.17 -19.26 17.97
CA LYS A 287 -24.47 -19.91 19.26
C LYS A 287 -25.89 -20.47 19.33
N THR A 288 -26.79 -19.97 18.51
CA THR A 288 -28.23 -20.30 18.57
C THR A 288 -28.72 -21.09 17.38
N SER A 289 -27.97 -21.12 16.29
CA SER A 289 -28.27 -21.90 15.06
C SER A 289 -27.45 -23.20 15.05
N MET A 290 -28.11 -24.31 14.77
CA MET A 290 -27.46 -25.59 14.49
C MET A 290 -27.07 -25.72 13.02
#